data_32c2b0241c83705553df4e6bd7ac0540
#
_entry.id   32c2b0241c83705553df4e6bd7ac0540
#
_cell.length_a   1.000
_cell.length_b   1.000
_cell.length_c   1.000
_cell.angle_alpha   90.00
_cell.angle_beta   90.00
_cell.angle_gamma   90.00
#
_symmetry.space_group_name_H-M   'P 1'
#
loop_
_entity.id
_entity.type
_entity.pdbx_description
1 polymer ?
#
loop_
_entity_poly.entity_id
_entity_poly.type
_entity_poly.pdbx_seq_one_letter_code
_entity_poly.pdbx_strand_id
1 'polypeptide(L)'
;KKKMNKNIIITVLLISNAIYAECSDLNQSDCDYWSAYCQWNSEQNICEETGGGGGNIEYGPYEFALLTETDGMPSSPFYNGALLFYPTNATPPFRSVIFIPAFGEAYGLEAWAEFVASHGYIGMTIGNYEGTEEDYWDYESRAVGLMAAREIIKEENERINSPLFSVVDTSNFIFSGHSTSGGGAHVAATLDSTINAVMLLNPAVAFVDSLNCPAETEYYCLIPEHLDHNVPTLVYAGETEYEELVSPDDDIYSNMWARPQYDYIPETTDKLWFESAGMGHGSAEQPVGAAAGHAL
;
A
#
# COMPACT_ATOMS: atom_id res chain seq x y z
N LYS A 1 -14.28 29.52 -16.26
CA LYS A 1 -14.78 29.00 -14.96
C LYS A 1 -15.77 27.89 -15.25
N LYS A 2 -15.32 26.66 -15.47
CA LYS A 2 -16.16 25.46 -15.48
C LYS A 2 -16.45 25.09 -14.01
N LYS A 3 -17.70 24.97 -13.64
CA LYS A 3 -18.10 24.48 -12.33
C LYS A 3 -17.65 23.03 -12.22
N MET A 4 -16.71 22.73 -11.33
CA MET A 4 -16.39 21.37 -10.92
C MET A 4 -17.68 20.65 -10.49
N ASN A 5 -17.90 19.47 -11.02
CA ASN A 5 -19.11 18.70 -10.74
C ASN A 5 -19.01 18.18 -9.29
N LYS A 6 -19.85 18.70 -8.41
CA LYS A 6 -19.87 18.34 -6.98
C LYS A 6 -20.01 16.82 -6.71
N ASN A 7 -20.39 16.05 -7.73
CA ASN A 7 -20.59 14.61 -7.59
C ASN A 7 -19.27 13.82 -7.53
N ILE A 8 -18.17 14.33 -8.11
CA ILE A 8 -16.86 13.67 -8.05
C ILE A 8 -16.28 13.80 -6.62
N ILE A 9 -16.45 14.97 -5.99
CA ILE A 9 -16.00 15.18 -4.60
C ILE A 9 -16.77 14.29 -3.61
N ILE A 10 -18.05 14.02 -3.89
CA ILE A 10 -18.87 13.17 -3.02
C ILE A 10 -18.43 11.69 -3.12
N THR A 11 -18.02 11.21 -4.28
CA THR A 11 -17.58 9.82 -4.46
C THR A 11 -16.22 9.57 -3.77
N VAL A 12 -15.29 10.51 -3.86
CA VAL A 12 -13.98 10.42 -3.18
C VAL A 12 -14.12 10.57 -1.66
N LEU A 13 -15.04 11.43 -1.18
CA LEU A 13 -15.34 11.56 0.26
C LEU A 13 -16.05 10.32 0.83
N LEU A 14 -16.81 9.57 0.03
CA LEU A 14 -17.41 8.30 0.45
C LEU A 14 -16.35 7.21 0.61
N ILE A 15 -15.32 7.18 -0.24
CA ILE A 15 -14.20 6.25 -0.12
C ILE A 15 -13.43 6.50 1.19
N SER A 16 -13.14 7.76 1.53
CA SER A 16 -12.41 8.10 2.77
C SER A 16 -13.21 7.84 4.06
N ASN A 17 -14.54 7.86 4.00
CA ASN A 17 -15.39 7.57 5.17
C ASN A 17 -15.74 6.07 5.29
N ALA A 18 -15.61 5.28 4.23
CA ALA A 18 -15.90 3.86 4.25
C ALA A 18 -14.75 3.00 4.84
N ILE A 19 -13.53 3.53 4.88
CA ILE A 19 -12.37 2.87 5.50
C ILE A 19 -12.57 2.66 7.02
N TYR A 20 -13.48 3.39 7.64
CA TYR A 20 -13.83 3.26 9.07
C TYR A 20 -15.26 2.79 9.34
N ALA A 21 -16.03 2.48 8.29
CA ALA A 21 -17.37 1.92 8.47
C ALA A 21 -17.26 0.40 8.55
N GLU A 22 -17.70 -0.19 9.64
CA GLU A 22 -17.91 -1.63 9.71
C GLU A 22 -18.93 -2.03 8.61
N CYS A 23 -18.80 -3.22 8.03
CA CYS A 23 -19.74 -3.67 7.02
C CYS A 23 -21.20 -3.48 7.47
N SER A 24 -21.47 -3.67 8.74
CA SER A 24 -22.80 -3.50 9.37
C SER A 24 -23.41 -2.10 9.22
N ASP A 25 -22.60 -1.08 8.93
CA ASP A 25 -23.04 0.30 8.75
C ASP A 25 -23.37 0.63 7.28
N LEU A 26 -23.08 -0.28 6.35
CA LEU A 26 -23.27 -0.08 4.92
C LEU A 26 -24.70 -0.44 4.48
N ASN A 27 -25.24 0.36 3.56
CA ASN A 27 -26.44 -0.02 2.82
C ASN A 27 -26.11 -1.05 1.73
N GLN A 28 -27.11 -1.66 1.11
CA GLN A 28 -26.89 -2.72 0.12
C GLN A 28 -25.97 -2.29 -1.03
N SER A 29 -26.15 -1.09 -1.58
CA SER A 29 -25.34 -0.59 -2.70
C SER A 29 -23.87 -0.42 -2.30
N ASP A 30 -23.64 0.08 -1.10
CA ASP A 30 -22.29 0.27 -0.57
C ASP A 30 -21.67 -1.09 -0.19
N CYS A 31 -22.46 -2.01 0.35
CA CYS A 31 -22.05 -3.38 0.63
C CYS A 31 -21.64 -4.14 -0.64
N ASP A 32 -22.43 -4.01 -1.71
CA ASP A 32 -22.12 -4.62 -3.01
C ASP A 32 -20.84 -4.00 -3.63
N TYR A 33 -20.64 -2.70 -3.42
CA TYR A 33 -19.40 -2.01 -3.82
C TYR A 33 -18.17 -2.54 -3.07
N TRP A 34 -18.33 -2.84 -1.78
CA TRP A 34 -17.28 -3.41 -0.93
C TRP A 34 -17.32 -4.94 -0.89
N SER A 35 -17.75 -5.59 -1.97
CA SER A 35 -17.96 -7.04 -2.03
C SER A 35 -16.71 -7.89 -1.75
N ALA A 36 -15.53 -7.32 -1.84
CA ALA A 36 -14.28 -7.97 -1.41
C ALA A 36 -14.21 -8.19 0.11
N TYR A 37 -14.88 -7.35 0.89
CA TYR A 37 -14.83 -7.34 2.36
C TYR A 37 -16.17 -7.62 3.00
N CYS A 38 -17.24 -7.29 2.31
CA CYS A 38 -18.58 -7.29 2.81
C CYS A 38 -19.51 -8.10 1.91
N GLN A 39 -20.49 -8.76 2.49
CA GLN A 39 -21.54 -9.50 1.78
C GLN A 39 -22.91 -9.07 2.28
N TRP A 40 -23.80 -8.74 1.33
CA TRP A 40 -25.17 -8.41 1.69
C TRP A 40 -25.97 -9.64 2.08
N ASN A 41 -26.38 -9.70 3.34
CA ASN A 41 -27.31 -10.71 3.84
C ASN A 41 -28.75 -10.25 3.58
N SER A 42 -29.37 -10.75 2.51
CA SER A 42 -30.72 -10.37 2.11
C SER A 42 -31.82 -10.86 3.06
N GLU A 43 -31.55 -11.89 3.86
CA GLU A 43 -32.53 -12.41 4.84
C GLU A 43 -32.60 -11.50 6.08
N GLN A 44 -31.48 -10.97 6.51
CA GLN A 44 -31.36 -10.09 7.68
C GLN A 44 -31.37 -8.61 7.30
N ASN A 45 -31.24 -8.28 6.00
CA ASN A 45 -31.15 -6.93 5.46
C ASN A 45 -29.99 -6.12 6.10
N ILE A 46 -28.84 -6.77 6.25
CA ILE A 46 -27.60 -6.17 6.78
C ILE A 46 -26.42 -6.52 5.87
N CYS A 47 -25.39 -5.70 5.93
CA CYS A 47 -24.10 -5.99 5.34
C CYS A 47 -23.24 -6.71 6.40
N GLU A 48 -22.70 -7.86 6.08
CA GLU A 48 -21.87 -8.67 6.98
C GLU A 48 -20.43 -8.70 6.44
N GLU A 49 -19.48 -8.75 7.35
CA GLU A 49 -18.09 -8.96 6.94
C GLU A 49 -17.90 -10.34 6.33
N THR A 50 -17.36 -10.39 5.10
CA THR A 50 -17.00 -11.65 4.45
C THR A 50 -15.69 -12.22 4.98
N GLY A 51 -15.03 -11.48 5.87
CA GLY A 51 -13.65 -11.75 6.24
C GLY A 51 -12.69 -11.57 5.04
N GLY A 52 -12.71 -10.40 4.43
CA GLY A 52 -11.94 -9.94 3.27
C GLY A 52 -11.05 -10.98 2.61
N GLY A 53 -11.38 -11.40 1.39
CA GLY A 53 -10.61 -12.43 0.71
C GLY A 53 -10.56 -13.79 1.40
N GLY A 54 -11.55 -14.14 2.21
CA GLY A 54 -11.94 -15.49 2.65
C GLY A 54 -10.91 -16.38 3.33
N GLY A 55 -9.77 -15.89 3.77
CA GLY A 55 -8.74 -16.68 4.42
C GLY A 55 -8.33 -16.11 5.78
N ASN A 56 -8.08 -16.98 6.76
CA ASN A 56 -7.35 -16.57 7.95
C ASN A 56 -5.90 -16.21 7.54
N ILE A 57 -5.35 -15.17 8.14
CA ILE A 57 -3.92 -14.87 8.01
C ILE A 57 -3.15 -16.04 8.62
N GLU A 58 -2.34 -16.70 7.83
CA GLU A 58 -1.44 -17.77 8.30
C GLU A 58 -0.11 -17.13 8.73
N TYR A 59 -0.04 -16.74 9.98
CA TYR A 59 1.19 -16.20 10.56
C TYR A 59 2.33 -17.22 10.55
N GLY A 60 3.55 -16.72 10.41
CA GLY A 60 4.78 -17.50 10.45
C GLY A 60 5.10 -18.05 11.83
N PRO A 61 6.25 -18.75 11.96
CA PRO A 61 6.60 -19.47 13.18
C PRO A 61 7.16 -18.56 14.30
N TYR A 62 7.36 -17.28 14.06
CA TYR A 62 7.98 -16.38 15.03
C TYR A 62 6.94 -15.53 15.75
N GLU A 63 7.17 -15.35 17.05
CA GLU A 63 6.47 -14.35 17.84
C GLU A 63 6.99 -12.97 17.47
N PHE A 64 6.13 -11.96 17.54
CA PHE A 64 6.49 -10.58 17.24
C PHE A 64 5.95 -9.61 18.30
N ALA A 65 6.50 -8.42 18.32
CA ALA A 65 6.08 -7.33 19.19
C ALA A 65 5.98 -6.02 18.40
N LEU A 66 5.17 -5.11 18.92
CA LEU A 66 4.96 -3.77 18.37
C LEU A 66 5.91 -2.77 19.06
N LEU A 67 6.46 -1.87 18.26
CA LEU A 67 7.20 -0.68 18.69
C LEU A 67 6.56 0.54 18.05
N THR A 68 6.30 1.58 18.85
CA THR A 68 5.66 2.81 18.42
C THR A 68 6.42 4.04 18.93
N GLU A 69 6.01 5.22 18.51
CA GLU A 69 6.54 6.49 19.03
C GLU A 69 6.33 6.63 20.54
N THR A 70 5.28 6.01 21.11
CA THR A 70 5.07 6.00 22.57
C THR A 70 6.10 5.16 23.33
N ASP A 71 6.79 4.26 22.64
CA ASP A 71 7.89 3.44 23.18
C ASP A 71 9.26 4.10 22.95
N GLY A 72 9.25 5.33 22.43
CA GLY A 72 10.43 6.14 22.17
C GLY A 72 11.04 5.92 20.78
N MET A 73 10.33 5.31 19.84
CA MET A 73 10.71 5.32 18.42
C MET A 73 10.64 6.77 17.92
N PRO A 74 11.64 7.26 17.17
CA PRO A 74 11.57 8.60 16.58
C PRO A 74 10.38 8.75 15.64
N SER A 75 9.79 9.95 15.60
CA SER A 75 8.78 10.33 14.60
C SER A 75 9.42 11.02 13.40
N SER A 76 8.69 11.07 12.30
CA SER A 76 9.11 11.80 11.11
C SER A 76 8.04 12.82 10.68
N PRO A 77 8.42 14.00 10.18
CA PRO A 77 7.47 14.95 9.61
C PRO A 77 6.96 14.57 8.20
N PHE A 78 7.44 13.48 7.64
CA PHE A 78 7.13 13.06 6.26
C PHE A 78 6.04 11.99 6.15
N TYR A 79 5.47 11.57 7.27
CA TYR A 79 4.35 10.63 7.32
C TYR A 79 3.54 10.82 8.61
N ASN A 80 2.33 10.30 8.65
CA ASN A 80 1.41 10.44 9.79
C ASN A 80 1.38 9.16 10.63
N GLY A 81 2.24 9.09 11.65
CA GLY A 81 2.35 7.94 12.55
C GLY A 81 2.94 6.69 11.91
N ALA A 82 3.40 5.79 12.74
CA ALA A 82 3.99 4.53 12.34
C ALA A 82 3.75 3.41 13.35
N LEU A 83 3.60 2.18 12.82
CA LEU A 83 3.58 0.94 13.60
C LEU A 83 4.73 0.06 13.09
N LEU A 84 5.63 -0.33 13.98
CA LEU A 84 6.76 -1.18 13.64
C LEU A 84 6.65 -2.50 14.40
N PHE A 85 6.51 -3.59 13.67
CA PHE A 85 6.49 -4.95 14.19
C PHE A 85 7.84 -5.64 13.96
N TYR A 86 8.31 -6.37 14.95
CA TYR A 86 9.60 -7.04 14.88
C TYR A 86 9.55 -8.42 15.54
N PRO A 87 10.29 -9.42 15.01
CA PRO A 87 10.31 -10.75 15.58
C PRO A 87 11.06 -10.76 16.93
N THR A 88 10.51 -11.49 17.91
CA THR A 88 11.10 -11.56 19.26
C THR A 88 11.93 -12.81 19.50
N ASN A 89 11.71 -13.86 18.70
CA ASN A 89 12.36 -15.17 18.87
C ASN A 89 13.04 -15.71 17.59
N ALA A 90 13.16 -14.87 16.55
CA ALA A 90 13.94 -15.19 15.35
C ALA A 90 15.42 -14.82 15.51
N THR A 91 16.26 -15.25 14.58
CA THR A 91 17.70 -14.99 14.60
C THR A 91 18.04 -13.77 13.74
N PRO A 92 18.63 -12.67 14.27
CA PRO A 92 19.07 -11.53 13.50
C PRO A 92 20.30 -11.83 12.62
N PRO A 93 20.64 -10.95 11.66
CA PRO A 93 20.04 -9.64 11.43
C PRO A 93 18.72 -9.72 10.65
N PHE A 94 17.79 -8.78 10.93
CA PHE A 94 16.47 -8.73 10.31
C PHE A 94 16.43 -7.79 9.12
N ARG A 95 15.91 -8.26 7.99
CA ARG A 95 15.54 -7.44 6.84
C ARG A 95 14.25 -6.70 7.14
N SER A 96 13.97 -5.62 6.38
CA SER A 96 12.82 -4.78 6.66
C SER A 96 11.91 -4.61 5.44
N VAL A 97 10.61 -4.66 5.68
CA VAL A 97 9.57 -4.31 4.71
C VAL A 97 8.79 -3.11 5.25
N ILE A 98 8.67 -2.06 4.45
CA ILE A 98 7.98 -0.82 4.81
C ILE A 98 6.75 -0.67 3.94
N PHE A 99 5.60 -0.47 4.56
CA PHE A 99 4.30 -0.39 3.93
C PHE A 99 3.70 1.01 4.07
N ILE A 100 3.00 1.45 3.03
CA ILE A 100 2.18 2.65 3.06
C ILE A 100 0.80 2.34 2.43
N PRO A 101 -0.32 2.56 3.15
CA PRO A 101 -1.65 2.34 2.63
C PRO A 101 -2.01 3.37 1.56
N ALA A 102 -3.10 3.15 0.84
CA ALA A 102 -3.60 4.09 -0.16
C ALA A 102 -3.83 5.48 0.42
N PHE A 103 -4.49 5.53 1.57
CA PHE A 103 -4.87 6.73 2.29
C PHE A 103 -4.88 6.48 3.79
N GLY A 104 -4.88 7.57 4.58
CA GLY A 104 -5.09 7.54 6.01
C GLY A 104 -3.87 7.13 6.82
N GLU A 105 -4.14 6.54 7.97
CA GLU A 105 -3.17 6.24 9.00
C GLU A 105 -2.43 4.92 8.79
N ALA A 106 -1.42 4.67 9.60
CA ALA A 106 -0.55 3.48 9.54
C ALA A 106 -1.30 2.13 9.70
N TYR A 107 -2.48 2.12 10.30
CA TYR A 107 -3.27 0.89 10.52
C TYR A 107 -3.72 0.18 9.23
N GLY A 108 -3.81 0.90 8.11
CA GLY A 108 -4.34 0.35 6.86
C GLY A 108 -3.62 -0.89 6.34
N LEU A 109 -2.34 -1.07 6.68
CA LEU A 109 -1.55 -2.26 6.31
C LEU A 109 -0.88 -2.94 7.51
N GLU A 110 -1.45 -2.78 8.71
CA GLU A 110 -0.96 -3.39 9.94
C GLU A 110 -0.81 -4.90 9.80
N ALA A 111 -1.81 -5.57 9.23
CA ALA A 111 -1.79 -7.02 9.03
C ALA A 111 -0.61 -7.50 8.17
N TRP A 112 -0.19 -6.74 7.16
CA TRP A 112 1.01 -7.04 6.38
C TRP A 112 2.29 -6.88 7.20
N ALA A 113 2.37 -5.84 8.03
CA ALA A 113 3.54 -5.61 8.88
C ALA A 113 3.67 -6.72 9.94
N GLU A 114 2.58 -7.14 10.57
CA GLU A 114 2.53 -8.29 11.47
C GLU A 114 2.91 -9.60 10.76
N PHE A 115 2.36 -9.82 9.56
CA PHE A 115 2.62 -11.02 8.78
C PHE A 115 4.12 -11.18 8.49
N VAL A 116 4.78 -10.16 7.96
CA VAL A 116 6.21 -10.24 7.67
C VAL A 116 7.04 -10.36 8.96
N ALA A 117 6.61 -9.75 10.07
CA ALA A 117 7.28 -9.90 11.37
C ALA A 117 7.20 -11.35 11.88
N SER A 118 6.06 -11.99 11.71
CA SER A 118 5.90 -13.42 12.05
C SER A 118 6.76 -14.35 11.20
N HIS A 119 7.28 -13.88 10.08
CA HIS A 119 8.19 -14.61 9.19
C HIS A 119 9.67 -14.20 9.35
N GLY A 120 10.00 -13.40 10.36
CA GLY A 120 11.37 -13.07 10.70
C GLY A 120 11.92 -11.79 10.08
N TYR A 121 11.04 -10.94 9.53
CA TYR A 121 11.39 -9.61 9.04
C TYR A 121 11.00 -8.52 10.06
N ILE A 122 11.46 -7.31 9.87
CA ILE A 122 10.85 -6.13 10.47
C ILE A 122 9.75 -5.65 9.49
N GLY A 123 8.53 -5.50 9.98
CA GLY A 123 7.42 -4.91 9.24
C GLY A 123 7.09 -3.53 9.80
N MET A 124 7.20 -2.48 8.99
CA MET A 124 6.79 -1.14 9.40
C MET A 124 5.71 -0.63 8.48
N THR A 125 4.59 -0.19 9.02
CA THR A 125 3.56 0.52 8.26
C THR A 125 3.49 1.96 8.71
N ILE A 126 3.38 2.90 7.75
CA ILE A 126 3.32 4.34 7.99
C ILE A 126 2.02 4.92 7.44
N GLY A 127 1.52 5.97 8.07
CA GLY A 127 0.40 6.73 7.54
C GLY A 127 0.82 7.68 6.42
N ASN A 128 -0.14 8.09 5.60
CA ASN A 128 0.12 9.08 4.56
C ASN A 128 0.42 10.45 5.18
N TYR A 129 1.26 11.24 4.53
CA TYR A 129 1.49 12.61 4.91
C TYR A 129 0.21 13.43 4.73
N GLU A 130 -0.19 14.16 5.77
CA GLU A 130 -1.36 15.04 5.78
C GLU A 130 -0.93 16.51 5.70
N GLY A 131 -0.30 16.88 4.60
CA GLY A 131 0.07 18.28 4.35
C GLY A 131 -1.08 19.06 3.71
N THR A 132 -0.90 19.47 2.48
CA THR A 132 -1.97 20.06 1.66
C THR A 132 -2.77 18.97 0.94
N GLU A 133 -3.89 19.33 0.29
CA GLU A 133 -4.63 18.37 -0.56
C GLU A 133 -3.74 17.84 -1.71
N GLU A 134 -2.81 18.63 -2.21
CA GLU A 134 -1.82 18.23 -3.21
C GLU A 134 -0.87 17.19 -2.63
N ASP A 135 -0.28 17.43 -1.47
CA ASP A 135 0.67 16.51 -0.82
C ASP A 135 0.03 15.15 -0.52
N TYR A 136 -1.26 15.14 -0.19
CA TYR A 136 -2.00 13.91 0.12
C TYR A 136 -2.11 12.95 -1.08
N TRP A 137 -2.15 13.47 -2.30
CA TRP A 137 -2.23 12.69 -3.55
C TRP A 137 -0.87 12.46 -4.20
N ASP A 138 0.15 13.21 -3.80
CA ASP A 138 1.45 13.21 -4.44
C ASP A 138 2.23 11.90 -4.23
N TYR A 139 2.69 11.31 -5.32
CA TYR A 139 3.53 10.11 -5.27
C TYR A 139 4.93 10.37 -4.71
N GLU A 140 5.47 11.56 -4.93
CA GLU A 140 6.78 11.96 -4.38
C GLU A 140 6.73 12.05 -2.85
N SER A 141 5.65 12.59 -2.28
CA SER A 141 5.44 12.63 -0.82
C SER A 141 5.42 11.23 -0.22
N ARG A 142 4.77 10.27 -0.89
CA ARG A 142 4.77 8.87 -0.47
C ARG A 142 6.15 8.23 -0.52
N ALA A 143 6.90 8.50 -1.60
CA ALA A 143 8.29 8.04 -1.75
C ALA A 143 9.18 8.59 -0.63
N VAL A 144 9.05 9.88 -0.32
CA VAL A 144 9.78 10.54 0.78
C VAL A 144 9.40 9.92 2.12
N GLY A 145 8.12 9.62 2.36
CA GLY A 145 7.64 8.93 3.56
C GLY A 145 8.29 7.55 3.74
N LEU A 146 8.31 6.72 2.68
CA LEU A 146 8.95 5.40 2.69
C LEU A 146 10.47 5.49 2.98
N MET A 147 11.15 6.45 2.35
CA MET A 147 12.57 6.67 2.61
C MET A 147 12.84 7.16 4.04
N ALA A 148 11.99 8.04 4.56
CA ALA A 148 12.09 8.51 5.95
C ALA A 148 11.87 7.36 6.95
N ALA A 149 10.90 6.48 6.71
CA ALA A 149 10.66 5.31 7.54
C ALA A 149 11.87 4.36 7.58
N ARG A 150 12.55 4.17 6.44
CA ARG A 150 13.82 3.43 6.40
C ARG A 150 14.87 4.04 7.33
N GLU A 151 15.02 5.36 7.34
CA GLU A 151 15.99 6.00 8.21
C GLU A 151 15.61 5.83 9.70
N ILE A 152 14.33 5.88 10.05
CA ILE A 152 13.86 5.57 11.41
C ILE A 152 14.27 4.14 11.83
N ILE A 153 14.09 3.14 10.96
CA ILE A 153 14.54 1.76 11.27
C ILE A 153 16.06 1.69 11.49
N LYS A 154 16.85 2.44 10.70
CA LYS A 154 18.30 2.54 10.90
C LYS A 154 18.65 3.22 12.23
N GLU A 155 17.94 4.29 12.59
CA GLU A 155 18.12 4.96 13.88
C GLU A 155 17.78 4.04 15.05
N GLU A 156 16.73 3.21 14.94
CA GLU A 156 16.41 2.18 15.92
C GLU A 156 17.52 1.15 16.10
N ASN A 157 18.22 0.79 15.02
CA ASN A 157 19.40 -0.08 15.12
C ASN A 157 20.58 0.53 15.89
N GLU A 158 20.63 1.86 15.98
CA GLU A 158 21.66 2.60 16.72
C GLU A 158 21.23 3.01 18.13
N ARG A 159 19.94 3.07 18.41
CA ARG A 159 19.37 3.47 19.69
C ARG A 159 19.57 2.39 20.75
N ILE A 160 20.45 2.61 21.73
CA ILE A 160 20.89 1.63 22.74
C ILE A 160 19.74 0.94 23.51
N ASN A 161 18.64 1.66 23.75
CA ASN A 161 17.48 1.12 24.48
C ASN A 161 16.39 0.58 23.56
N SER A 162 16.62 0.55 22.25
CA SER A 162 15.70 -0.05 21.30
C SER A 162 15.76 -1.58 21.37
N PRO A 163 14.63 -2.27 21.23
CA PRO A 163 14.66 -3.72 21.01
C PRO A 163 15.34 -4.10 19.68
N LEU A 164 15.52 -3.14 18.78
CA LEU A 164 16.19 -3.31 17.49
C LEU A 164 17.68 -2.96 17.50
N PHE A 165 18.24 -2.61 18.66
CA PHE A 165 19.66 -2.23 18.76
C PHE A 165 20.60 -3.32 18.23
N SER A 166 21.34 -3.01 17.17
CA SER A 166 22.34 -3.89 16.53
C SER A 166 21.79 -5.19 15.94
N VAL A 167 20.50 -5.26 15.61
CA VAL A 167 19.87 -6.47 15.05
C VAL A 167 19.25 -6.27 13.67
N VAL A 168 19.29 -5.06 13.11
CA VAL A 168 18.74 -4.74 11.78
C VAL A 168 19.78 -4.99 10.70
N ASP A 169 19.37 -5.60 9.58
CA ASP A 169 20.13 -5.57 8.33
C ASP A 169 19.88 -4.21 7.64
N THR A 170 20.74 -3.24 7.95
CA THR A 170 20.62 -1.87 7.44
C THR A 170 20.89 -1.71 5.94
N SER A 171 21.18 -2.80 5.25
CA SER A 171 21.41 -2.84 3.80
C SER A 171 20.27 -3.48 3.02
N ASN A 172 19.21 -3.95 3.70
CA ASN A 172 18.18 -4.76 3.05
C ASN A 172 16.76 -4.26 3.39
N PHE A 173 16.21 -3.44 2.48
CA PHE A 173 14.90 -2.82 2.61
C PHE A 173 14.03 -3.10 1.39
N ILE A 174 12.78 -3.46 1.64
CA ILE A 174 11.72 -3.63 0.65
C ILE A 174 10.67 -2.54 0.91
N PHE A 175 10.27 -1.82 -0.14
CA PHE A 175 9.19 -0.84 -0.05
C PHE A 175 7.91 -1.39 -0.66
N SER A 176 6.79 -1.09 -0.02
CA SER A 176 5.48 -1.56 -0.46
C SER A 176 4.45 -0.45 -0.36
N GLY A 177 3.57 -0.39 -1.33
CA GLY A 177 2.45 0.55 -1.34
C GLY A 177 1.18 -0.11 -1.88
N HIS A 178 0.05 0.20 -1.24
CA HIS A 178 -1.26 -0.23 -1.68
C HIS A 178 -1.91 0.86 -2.53
N SER A 179 -2.61 0.45 -3.59
CA SER A 179 -3.39 1.34 -4.44
C SER A 179 -2.55 2.53 -4.94
N THR A 180 -2.96 3.76 -4.70
CA THR A 180 -2.24 5.00 -5.05
C THR A 180 -0.81 5.02 -4.53
N SER A 181 -0.56 4.44 -3.37
CA SER A 181 0.79 4.39 -2.78
C SER A 181 1.74 3.42 -3.48
N GLY A 182 1.23 2.56 -4.37
CA GLY A 182 2.08 1.81 -5.30
C GLY A 182 2.91 2.73 -6.20
N GLY A 183 2.33 3.87 -6.64
CA GLY A 183 3.06 4.91 -7.36
C GLY A 183 4.22 5.49 -6.54
N GLY A 184 4.00 5.75 -5.26
CA GLY A 184 5.06 6.22 -4.35
C GLY A 184 6.22 5.23 -4.21
N ALA A 185 5.93 3.92 -4.19
CA ALA A 185 6.98 2.89 -4.15
C ALA A 185 7.81 2.85 -5.45
N HIS A 186 7.17 3.05 -6.62
CA HIS A 186 7.89 3.21 -7.90
C HIS A 186 8.79 4.44 -7.89
N VAL A 187 8.25 5.60 -7.49
CA VAL A 187 9.04 6.84 -7.40
C VAL A 187 10.23 6.65 -6.46
N ALA A 188 10.04 6.02 -5.31
CA ALA A 188 11.15 5.74 -4.40
C ALA A 188 12.25 4.88 -5.06
N ALA A 189 11.86 3.88 -5.87
CA ALA A 189 12.79 3.01 -6.59
C ALA A 189 13.59 3.76 -7.67
N THR A 190 13.03 4.80 -8.28
CA THR A 190 13.76 5.67 -9.21
C THR A 190 14.73 6.62 -8.51
N LEU A 191 14.36 7.08 -7.31
CA LEU A 191 15.20 8.00 -6.53
C LEU A 191 16.35 7.28 -5.81
N ASP A 192 16.18 6.00 -5.45
CA ASP A 192 17.19 5.25 -4.70
C ASP A 192 17.30 3.80 -5.16
N SER A 193 18.27 3.52 -6.00
CA SER A 193 18.56 2.18 -6.52
C SER A 193 19.15 1.22 -5.47
N THR A 194 19.36 1.64 -4.23
CA THR A 194 19.79 0.78 -3.13
C THR A 194 18.64 0.05 -2.43
N ILE A 195 17.39 0.37 -2.78
CA ILE A 195 16.22 -0.39 -2.38
C ILE A 195 16.31 -1.79 -3.01
N ASN A 196 16.10 -2.83 -2.19
CA ASN A 196 16.33 -4.21 -2.64
C ASN A 196 15.18 -4.79 -3.46
N ALA A 197 13.96 -4.34 -3.20
CA ALA A 197 12.77 -4.67 -4.00
C ALA A 197 11.63 -3.70 -3.71
N VAL A 198 10.66 -3.64 -4.61
CA VAL A 198 9.34 -3.05 -4.36
C VAL A 198 8.26 -4.12 -4.49
N MET A 199 7.28 -4.06 -3.61
CA MET A 199 6.10 -4.93 -3.59
C MET A 199 4.85 -4.06 -3.69
N LEU A 200 4.15 -4.14 -4.81
CA LEU A 200 3.03 -3.29 -5.14
C LEU A 200 1.73 -4.07 -4.90
N LEU A 201 0.91 -3.56 -3.99
CA LEU A 201 -0.35 -4.19 -3.58
C LEU A 201 -1.50 -3.50 -4.31
N ASN A 202 -2.04 -4.13 -5.35
CA ASN A 202 -3.10 -3.56 -6.19
C ASN A 202 -2.81 -2.09 -6.61
N PRO A 203 -1.65 -1.77 -7.21
CA PRO A 203 -1.31 -0.38 -7.51
C PRO A 203 -2.32 0.22 -8.48
N ALA A 204 -2.97 1.30 -8.05
CA ALA A 204 -3.98 2.02 -8.83
C ALA A 204 -3.62 3.50 -8.89
N VAL A 205 -2.98 3.90 -9.97
CA VAL A 205 -2.49 5.26 -10.19
C VAL A 205 -2.86 5.72 -11.59
N ALA A 206 -3.10 7.00 -11.76
CA ALA A 206 -3.30 7.57 -13.09
C ALA A 206 -1.97 7.52 -13.85
N PHE A 207 -1.81 6.46 -14.67
CA PHE A 207 -0.60 6.26 -15.48
C PHE A 207 -0.83 6.83 -16.88
N VAL A 208 -0.16 7.93 -17.16
CA VAL A 208 -0.23 8.66 -18.43
C VAL A 208 1.17 9.11 -18.85
N ASP A 209 1.37 9.42 -20.13
CA ASP A 209 2.59 10.12 -20.52
C ASP A 209 2.55 11.58 -20.01
N SER A 210 3.73 12.18 -19.83
CA SER A 210 3.87 13.52 -19.30
C SER A 210 3.18 14.62 -20.12
N LEU A 211 2.83 14.35 -21.40
CA LEU A 211 2.14 15.29 -22.27
C LEU A 211 0.62 15.26 -22.04
N ASN A 212 0.09 14.16 -21.55
CA ASN A 212 -1.33 13.94 -21.33
C ASN A 212 -1.74 14.12 -19.85
N CYS A 213 -0.77 14.30 -18.94
CA CYS A 213 -1.08 14.66 -17.57
C CYS A 213 -1.65 16.09 -17.53
N PRO A 214 -2.88 16.31 -17.03
CA PRO A 214 -3.42 17.64 -16.93
C PRO A 214 -2.62 18.48 -15.92
N ALA A 215 -2.18 19.67 -16.30
CA ALA A 215 -1.37 20.57 -15.45
C ALA A 215 -2.04 20.91 -14.09
N GLU A 216 -3.36 20.76 -13.99
CA GLU A 216 -4.14 21.01 -12.78
C GLU A 216 -4.11 19.79 -11.81
N THR A 217 -3.62 18.65 -12.28
CA THR A 217 -3.59 17.36 -11.56
C THR A 217 -2.27 16.62 -11.78
N GLU A 218 -1.18 17.36 -12.10
CA GLU A 218 0.13 16.81 -12.41
C GLU A 218 0.65 15.85 -11.30
N TYR A 219 0.35 16.15 -10.06
CA TYR A 219 0.70 15.35 -8.89
C TYR A 219 -0.05 14.00 -8.78
N TYR A 220 -1.12 13.79 -9.55
CA TYR A 220 -1.82 12.50 -9.61
C TYR A 220 -1.28 11.57 -10.69
N CYS A 221 -0.42 12.07 -11.57
CA CYS A 221 0.02 11.30 -12.71
C CYS A 221 1.30 10.54 -12.40
N LEU A 222 1.24 9.23 -12.54
CA LEU A 222 2.45 8.42 -12.67
C LEU A 222 2.88 8.44 -14.12
N ILE A 223 4.09 8.88 -14.40
CA ILE A 223 4.65 8.97 -15.75
C ILE A 223 5.64 7.82 -16.02
N PRO A 224 5.92 7.46 -17.29
CA PRO A 224 6.84 6.39 -17.63
C PRO A 224 8.20 6.47 -16.96
N GLU A 225 8.72 7.67 -16.77
CA GLU A 225 9.99 7.93 -16.10
C GLU A 225 10.01 7.45 -14.65
N HIS A 226 8.87 7.42 -13.97
CA HIS A 226 8.75 6.90 -12.61
C HIS A 226 8.83 5.36 -12.54
N LEU A 227 8.73 4.68 -13.68
CA LEU A 227 8.85 3.23 -13.79
C LEU A 227 10.23 2.79 -14.31
N ASP A 228 11.08 3.75 -14.75
CA ASP A 228 12.42 3.46 -15.30
C ASP A 228 13.43 3.24 -14.17
N HIS A 229 13.32 2.09 -13.51
CA HIS A 229 14.26 1.64 -12.48
C HIS A 229 14.62 0.17 -12.65
N ASN A 230 15.73 -0.26 -12.05
CA ASN A 230 16.20 -1.64 -12.05
C ASN A 230 15.98 -2.37 -10.70
N VAL A 231 15.14 -1.82 -9.84
CA VAL A 231 14.80 -2.43 -8.55
C VAL A 231 13.82 -3.59 -8.80
N PRO A 232 14.11 -4.81 -8.33
CA PRO A 232 13.20 -5.95 -8.46
C PRO A 232 11.78 -5.60 -7.99
N THR A 233 10.79 -5.97 -8.79
CA THR A 233 9.40 -5.53 -8.58
C THR A 233 8.43 -6.70 -8.57
N LEU A 234 7.65 -6.82 -7.50
CA LEU A 234 6.51 -7.73 -7.42
C LEU A 234 5.21 -6.91 -7.50
N VAL A 235 4.33 -7.27 -8.41
CA VAL A 235 3.03 -6.61 -8.60
C VAL A 235 1.92 -7.60 -8.30
N TYR A 236 1.10 -7.28 -7.31
CA TYR A 236 -0.17 -7.95 -7.05
C TYR A 236 -1.32 -7.19 -7.71
N ALA A 237 -2.25 -7.93 -8.32
CA ALA A 237 -3.46 -7.40 -8.89
C ALA A 237 -4.66 -8.31 -8.62
N GLY A 238 -5.86 -7.78 -8.72
CA GLY A 238 -7.09 -8.56 -8.79
C GLY A 238 -7.52 -8.75 -10.24
N GLU A 239 -8.02 -9.94 -10.60
CA GLU A 239 -8.47 -10.24 -11.97
C GLU A 239 -9.59 -9.29 -12.44
N THR A 240 -10.49 -8.88 -11.53
CA THR A 240 -11.65 -8.03 -11.85
C THR A 240 -11.45 -6.56 -11.51
N GLU A 241 -10.26 -6.18 -11.08
CA GLU A 241 -9.91 -4.85 -10.63
C GLU A 241 -10.27 -3.74 -11.64
N TYR A 242 -10.07 -4.00 -12.93
CA TYR A 242 -10.37 -3.08 -14.02
C TYR A 242 -11.88 -2.90 -14.27
N GLU A 243 -12.74 -3.77 -13.74
CA GLU A 243 -14.20 -3.69 -13.90
C GLU A 243 -14.84 -2.75 -12.87
N GLU A 244 -14.18 -2.48 -11.75
CA GLU A 244 -14.76 -1.84 -10.57
C GLU A 244 -14.84 -0.32 -10.64
N LEU A 245 -13.92 0.34 -11.33
CA LEU A 245 -13.81 1.80 -11.30
C LEU A 245 -13.84 2.49 -12.67
N VAL A 246 -14.09 1.77 -13.75
CA VAL A 246 -14.06 2.35 -15.08
C VAL A 246 -15.34 3.13 -15.34
N SER A 247 -15.25 4.47 -15.32
CA SER A 247 -16.22 5.30 -16.02
C SER A 247 -15.89 5.23 -17.52
N PRO A 248 -16.80 4.74 -18.38
CA PRO A 248 -16.56 4.60 -19.82
C PRO A 248 -16.23 5.93 -20.53
N ASP A 249 -16.43 7.05 -19.87
CA ASP A 249 -16.33 8.39 -20.44
C ASP A 249 -15.01 9.12 -20.10
N ASP A 250 -14.09 8.52 -19.33
CA ASP A 250 -12.83 9.15 -18.92
C ASP A 250 -11.61 8.34 -19.37
N ASP A 251 -11.00 8.74 -20.48
CA ASP A 251 -9.79 8.14 -21.04
C ASP A 251 -8.59 8.10 -20.06
N ILE A 252 -8.56 9.00 -19.07
CA ILE A 252 -7.48 9.08 -18.06
C ILE A 252 -7.50 7.84 -17.15
N TYR A 253 -8.67 7.31 -16.82
CA TYR A 253 -8.79 6.17 -15.90
C TYR A 253 -8.64 4.82 -16.59
N SER A 254 -8.58 4.75 -17.92
CA SER A 254 -8.38 3.49 -18.65
C SER A 254 -7.02 2.83 -18.38
N ASN A 255 -6.02 3.61 -17.95
CA ASN A 255 -4.67 3.15 -17.63
C ASN A 255 -4.35 3.24 -16.12
N MET A 256 -5.36 3.29 -15.27
CA MET A 256 -5.18 3.50 -13.85
C MET A 256 -4.60 2.28 -13.12
N TRP A 257 -4.73 1.10 -13.70
CA TRP A 257 -4.52 -0.16 -13.03
C TRP A 257 -3.09 -0.70 -13.08
N ALA A 258 -2.85 -1.74 -12.31
CA ALA A 258 -1.56 -2.39 -12.13
C ALA A 258 -0.94 -2.89 -13.46
N ARG A 259 -1.74 -3.35 -14.41
CA ARG A 259 -1.23 -3.97 -15.64
C ARG A 259 -0.46 -3.02 -16.54
N PRO A 260 -0.96 -1.82 -16.89
CA PRO A 260 -0.17 -0.84 -17.63
C PRO A 260 1.16 -0.50 -16.94
N GLN A 261 1.17 -0.36 -15.62
CA GLN A 261 2.40 -0.10 -14.87
C GLN A 261 3.39 -1.25 -15.03
N TYR A 262 2.96 -2.49 -14.82
CA TYR A 262 3.80 -3.67 -14.99
C TYR A 262 4.40 -3.76 -16.40
N ASP A 263 3.60 -3.49 -17.43
CA ASP A 263 4.05 -3.56 -18.83
C ASP A 263 5.10 -2.50 -19.16
N TYR A 264 5.08 -1.35 -18.46
CA TYR A 264 6.06 -0.27 -18.64
C TYR A 264 7.36 -0.44 -17.86
N ILE A 265 7.38 -1.20 -16.78
CA ILE A 265 8.64 -1.52 -16.07
C ILE A 265 9.61 -2.14 -17.08
N PRO A 266 10.88 -1.66 -17.15
CA PRO A 266 11.84 -2.15 -18.14
C PRO A 266 11.99 -3.67 -18.15
N GLU A 267 12.13 -4.27 -19.32
CA GLU A 267 12.36 -5.72 -19.46
C GLU A 267 13.70 -6.18 -18.86
N THR A 268 14.60 -5.24 -18.54
CA THR A 268 15.86 -5.50 -17.83
C THR A 268 15.69 -5.61 -16.33
N THR A 269 14.53 -5.21 -15.80
CA THR A 269 14.19 -5.29 -14.39
C THR A 269 13.59 -6.65 -14.09
N ASP A 270 14.07 -7.30 -13.04
CA ASP A 270 13.44 -8.51 -12.51
C ASP A 270 12.05 -8.15 -12.01
N LYS A 271 11.01 -8.58 -12.72
CA LYS A 271 9.61 -8.28 -12.39
C LYS A 271 8.73 -9.52 -12.37
N LEU A 272 7.83 -9.57 -11.40
CA LEU A 272 6.87 -10.66 -11.24
C LEU A 272 5.46 -10.08 -11.19
N TRP A 273 4.56 -10.67 -11.96
CA TRP A 273 3.13 -10.41 -11.93
C TRP A 273 2.40 -11.53 -11.21
N PHE A 274 1.60 -11.19 -10.23
CA PHE A 274 0.67 -12.10 -9.57
C PHE A 274 -0.74 -11.53 -9.63
N GLU A 275 -1.70 -12.35 -10.07
CA GLU A 275 -3.11 -11.96 -10.21
C GLU A 275 -3.99 -12.92 -9.43
N SER A 276 -4.83 -12.39 -8.54
CA SER A 276 -5.79 -13.15 -7.75
C SER A 276 -7.07 -13.37 -8.55
N ALA A 277 -7.36 -14.62 -8.91
CA ALA A 277 -8.54 -14.98 -9.70
C ALA A 277 -9.85 -14.63 -8.98
N GLY A 278 -10.75 -13.96 -9.69
CA GLY A 278 -12.08 -13.56 -9.21
C GLY A 278 -12.07 -12.47 -8.13
N MET A 279 -10.92 -11.86 -7.89
CA MET A 279 -10.75 -10.82 -6.86
C MET A 279 -10.63 -9.43 -7.51
N GLY A 280 -11.12 -8.43 -6.78
CA GLY A 280 -11.04 -7.03 -7.18
C GLY A 280 -9.85 -6.29 -6.56
N HIS A 281 -9.98 -4.97 -6.47
CA HIS A 281 -8.93 -4.04 -6.03
C HIS A 281 -8.45 -4.28 -4.59
N GLY A 282 -9.25 -4.85 -3.73
CA GLY A 282 -8.86 -5.20 -2.35
C GLY A 282 -8.11 -6.52 -2.20
N SER A 283 -7.77 -7.22 -3.29
CA SER A 283 -7.24 -8.60 -3.23
C SER A 283 -5.92 -8.74 -2.46
N ALA A 284 -5.16 -7.66 -2.29
CA ALA A 284 -3.88 -7.65 -1.59
C ALA A 284 -3.85 -6.71 -0.37
N GLU A 285 -4.98 -6.20 0.10
CA GLU A 285 -5.01 -5.41 1.36
C GLU A 285 -4.69 -6.25 2.60
N GLN A 286 -4.96 -7.56 2.52
CA GLN A 286 -4.66 -8.50 3.58
C GLN A 286 -3.71 -9.59 3.09
N PRO A 287 -2.74 -10.04 3.93
CA PRO A 287 -1.82 -11.12 3.58
C PRO A 287 -2.50 -12.49 3.73
N VAL A 288 -3.47 -12.79 2.85
CA VAL A 288 -4.23 -14.05 2.88
C VAL A 288 -4.02 -14.88 1.62
N GLY A 289 -4.18 -16.17 1.73
CA GLY A 289 -4.14 -17.11 0.62
C GLY A 289 -2.86 -17.03 -0.21
N ALA A 290 -3.01 -16.98 -1.53
CA ALA A 290 -1.86 -16.99 -2.44
C ALA A 290 -1.05 -15.68 -2.39
N ALA A 291 -1.65 -14.53 -2.06
CA ALA A 291 -0.93 -13.26 -1.90
C ALA A 291 0.13 -13.37 -0.81
N ALA A 292 -0.23 -13.95 0.35
CA ALA A 292 0.71 -14.21 1.44
C ALA A 292 1.85 -15.14 1.01
N GLY A 293 1.53 -16.22 0.30
CA GLY A 293 2.51 -17.22 -0.12
C GLY A 293 3.55 -16.72 -1.13
N HIS A 294 3.25 -15.67 -1.88
CA HIS A 294 4.17 -15.08 -2.86
C HIS A 294 4.99 -13.91 -2.30
N ALA A 295 4.61 -13.36 -1.13
CA ALA A 295 5.35 -12.26 -0.48
C ALA A 295 6.62 -12.74 0.25
N LEU A 296 6.72 -14.01 0.56
CA LEU A 296 7.83 -14.66 1.26
C LEU A 296 8.79 -15.30 0.29
#